data_e81036eda3e6be9d80fe104bca497e62
#
_entry.id   e81036eda3e6be9d80fe104bca497e62
#
_cell.length_a   1.000
_cell.length_b   1.000
_cell.length_c   1.000
_cell.angle_alpha   90.00
_cell.angle_beta   90.00
_cell.angle_gamma   90.00
#
_symmetry.space_group_name_H-M   'P 1'
#
loop_
_entity.id
_entity.type
_entity.pdbx_description
1 polymer ?
#
loop_
_entity_poly.entity_id
_entity_poly.type
_entity_poly.pdbx_seq_one_letter_code
_entity_poly.pdbx_strand_id
1 'polypeptide(L)'
;VTAAPDTTRAFIALNVAVLTISDSRIENTDKSGKLLTARLTGAGHHLHDKAIVPDDKYRIRAALSHWIADDDPQVIVTTGGTGITGRDGTPEAVQPLLDKQIDGFGEIFRVLSFETIGTSTLQSRALAGVANGTYIFCLPGSSGACADAWDRLIVHQIDYRTRPCNLVELMPRLLER
;
A
#
# COMPACT_ATOMS: atom_id res chain seq x y z
N VAL A 1 6.68 -5.10 17.90
CA VAL A 1 6.45 -4.02 18.85
C VAL A 1 7.12 -2.77 18.28
N THR A 2 6.32 -1.85 17.74
CA THR A 2 6.84 -0.55 17.27
C THR A 2 7.08 0.36 18.48
N ALA A 3 8.27 0.96 18.54
CA ALA A 3 8.57 1.97 19.55
C ALA A 3 7.69 3.22 19.34
N ALA A 4 7.45 3.98 20.39
CA ALA A 4 6.79 5.28 20.28
C ALA A 4 7.55 6.18 19.28
N PRO A 5 6.84 7.06 18.55
CA PRO A 5 7.48 7.99 17.63
C PRO A 5 8.52 8.87 18.33
N ASP A 6 9.65 9.08 17.68
CA ASP A 6 10.71 9.99 18.16
C ASP A 6 10.21 11.44 18.08
N THR A 7 9.83 12.02 19.21
CA THR A 7 9.27 13.37 19.30
C THR A 7 10.28 14.48 19.01
N THR A 8 11.58 14.17 18.89
CA THR A 8 12.61 15.13 18.48
C THR A 8 12.64 15.37 16.97
N ARG A 9 11.94 14.51 16.20
CA ARG A 9 11.82 14.61 14.73
C ARG A 9 10.50 15.23 14.34
N ALA A 10 10.51 16.02 13.28
CA ALA A 10 9.27 16.55 12.70
C ALA A 10 8.49 15.46 11.96
N PHE A 11 7.16 15.49 12.06
CA PHE A 11 6.31 14.71 11.16
C PHE A 11 6.37 15.30 9.76
N ILE A 12 6.50 14.44 8.75
CA ILE A 12 6.50 14.81 7.34
C ILE A 12 5.22 14.22 6.72
N ALA A 13 4.28 15.09 6.33
CA ALA A 13 3.09 14.66 5.60
C ALA A 13 3.48 14.22 4.18
N LEU A 14 2.94 13.09 3.73
CA LEU A 14 3.14 12.55 2.39
C LEU A 14 1.84 12.62 1.59
N ASN A 15 1.96 12.69 0.28
CA ASN A 15 0.84 12.54 -0.65
C ASN A 15 0.64 11.06 -0.97
N VAL A 16 -0.54 10.53 -0.67
CA VAL A 16 -0.87 9.12 -0.80
C VAL A 16 -2.03 8.93 -1.76
N ALA A 17 -1.85 8.10 -2.79
CA ALA A 17 -2.94 7.69 -3.67
C ALA A 17 -3.52 6.33 -3.24
N VAL A 18 -4.83 6.14 -3.41
CA VAL A 18 -5.54 4.90 -3.06
C VAL A 18 -6.23 4.33 -4.29
N LEU A 19 -5.89 3.09 -4.67
CA LEU A 19 -6.50 2.36 -5.78
C LEU A 19 -7.30 1.17 -5.26
N THR A 20 -8.61 1.19 -5.44
CA THR A 20 -9.45 0.01 -5.19
C THR A 20 -9.60 -0.79 -6.47
N ILE A 21 -9.28 -2.09 -6.41
CA ILE A 21 -9.35 -3.02 -7.53
C ILE A 21 -10.52 -3.95 -7.29
N SER A 22 -11.58 -3.79 -8.08
CA SER A 22 -12.80 -4.58 -7.89
C SER A 22 -13.73 -4.46 -9.12
N ASP A 23 -14.29 -5.59 -9.53
CA ASP A 23 -15.31 -5.65 -10.59
C ASP A 23 -16.71 -5.20 -10.11
N SER A 24 -16.95 -5.13 -8.80
CA SER A 24 -18.28 -4.90 -8.23
C SER A 24 -18.40 -3.69 -7.31
N ARG A 25 -17.28 -3.10 -6.87
CA ARG A 25 -17.30 -1.94 -5.95
C ARG A 25 -17.51 -0.65 -6.73
N ILE A 26 -18.29 0.22 -6.12
CA ILE A 26 -18.45 1.62 -6.51
C ILE A 26 -18.13 2.48 -5.29
N GLU A 27 -18.03 3.80 -5.45
CA GLU A 27 -17.65 4.71 -4.34
C GLU A 27 -18.46 4.45 -3.06
N ASN A 28 -19.77 4.23 -3.17
CA ASN A 28 -20.62 4.01 -2.00
C ASN A 28 -20.35 2.68 -1.28
N THR A 29 -19.92 1.64 -1.99
CA THR A 29 -19.71 0.29 -1.47
C THR A 29 -18.24 -0.05 -1.20
N ASP A 30 -17.33 0.85 -1.53
CA ASP A 30 -15.88 0.69 -1.34
C ASP A 30 -15.47 0.89 0.11
N LYS A 31 -15.62 -0.15 0.92
CA LYS A 31 -15.30 -0.12 2.35
C LYS A 31 -13.80 -0.06 2.60
N SER A 32 -13.01 -0.81 1.85
CA SER A 32 -11.54 -0.87 2.04
C SER A 32 -10.86 0.42 1.60
N GLY A 33 -11.22 0.99 0.45
CA GLY A 33 -10.68 2.26 0.00
C GLY A 33 -11.06 3.42 0.93
N LYS A 34 -12.32 3.47 1.42
CA LYS A 34 -12.74 4.46 2.42
C LYS A 34 -11.97 4.32 3.73
N LEU A 35 -11.73 3.09 4.20
CA LEU A 35 -10.94 2.83 5.40
C LEU A 35 -9.52 3.36 5.23
N LEU A 36 -8.85 3.03 4.12
CA LEU A 36 -7.49 3.48 3.84
C LEU A 36 -7.43 5.02 3.77
N THR A 37 -8.38 5.66 3.09
CA THR A 37 -8.47 7.13 3.04
C THR A 37 -8.64 7.73 4.43
N ALA A 38 -9.52 7.18 5.26
CA ALA A 38 -9.71 7.66 6.63
C ALA A 38 -8.45 7.47 7.49
N ARG A 39 -7.73 6.35 7.31
CA ARG A 39 -6.48 6.06 8.04
C ARG A 39 -5.36 7.02 7.67
N LEU A 40 -5.13 7.24 6.36
CA LEU A 40 -4.06 8.10 5.90
C LEU A 40 -4.28 9.57 6.31
N THR A 41 -5.51 10.06 6.19
CA THR A 41 -5.84 11.44 6.61
C THR A 41 -5.81 11.58 8.12
N GLY A 42 -6.30 10.58 8.87
CA GLY A 42 -6.21 10.54 10.33
C GLY A 42 -4.77 10.48 10.86
N ALA A 43 -3.84 9.92 10.09
CA ALA A 43 -2.41 9.92 10.40
C ALA A 43 -1.70 11.24 10.02
N GLY A 44 -2.37 12.17 9.36
CA GLY A 44 -1.83 13.47 8.95
C GLY A 44 -1.23 13.52 7.55
N HIS A 45 -1.41 12.47 6.74
CA HIS A 45 -1.03 12.45 5.34
C HIS A 45 -2.12 13.05 4.45
N HIS A 46 -1.77 13.39 3.21
CA HIS A 46 -2.69 13.97 2.24
C HIS A 46 -3.17 12.91 1.24
N LEU A 47 -4.48 12.84 1.02
CA LEU A 47 -5.01 12.07 -0.09
C LEU A 47 -4.67 12.81 -1.40
N HIS A 48 -3.79 12.23 -2.22
CA HIS A 48 -3.46 12.76 -3.54
C HIS A 48 -4.59 12.47 -4.53
N ASP A 49 -4.97 11.21 -4.64
CA ASP A 49 -6.05 10.78 -5.53
C ASP A 49 -6.65 9.46 -5.04
N LYS A 50 -7.86 9.16 -5.48
CA LYS A 50 -8.55 7.90 -5.21
C LYS A 50 -9.30 7.43 -6.45
N ALA A 51 -9.07 6.18 -6.86
CA ALA A 51 -9.73 5.58 -8.00
C ALA A 51 -10.22 4.16 -7.70
N ILE A 52 -11.21 3.71 -8.47
CA ILE A 52 -11.68 2.33 -8.49
C ILE A 52 -11.52 1.83 -9.94
N VAL A 53 -10.86 0.70 -10.11
CA VAL A 53 -10.70 0.06 -11.41
C VAL A 53 -11.15 -1.41 -11.35
N PRO A 54 -11.62 -1.99 -12.47
CA PRO A 54 -11.92 -3.43 -12.51
C PRO A 54 -10.63 -4.26 -12.31
N ASP A 55 -10.80 -5.52 -11.89
CA ASP A 55 -9.70 -6.48 -11.79
C ASP A 55 -9.27 -6.94 -13.20
N ASP A 56 -8.67 -6.00 -13.90
CA ASP A 56 -8.07 -6.15 -15.20
C ASP A 56 -6.63 -5.65 -15.17
N LYS A 57 -5.70 -6.53 -15.51
CA LYS A 57 -4.27 -6.28 -15.45
C LYS A 57 -3.85 -4.97 -16.14
N TYR A 58 -4.43 -4.66 -17.28
CA TYR A 58 -4.06 -3.48 -18.06
C TYR A 58 -4.70 -2.21 -17.53
N ARG A 59 -5.90 -2.29 -16.95
CA ARG A 59 -6.55 -1.16 -16.28
C ARG A 59 -5.80 -0.79 -15.00
N ILE A 60 -5.38 -1.80 -14.22
CA ILE A 60 -4.54 -1.61 -13.03
C ILE A 60 -3.22 -0.94 -13.42
N ARG A 61 -2.52 -1.47 -14.43
CA ARG A 61 -1.26 -0.89 -14.93
C ARG A 61 -1.42 0.55 -15.42
N ALA A 62 -2.48 0.84 -16.16
CA ALA A 62 -2.73 2.19 -16.67
C ALA A 62 -2.89 3.21 -15.53
N ALA A 63 -3.71 2.89 -14.51
CA ALA A 63 -3.89 3.75 -13.34
C ALA A 63 -2.58 3.93 -12.57
N LEU A 64 -1.87 2.84 -12.27
CA LEU A 64 -0.60 2.91 -11.55
C LEU A 64 0.48 3.65 -12.33
N SER A 65 0.64 3.37 -13.62
CA SER A 65 1.64 4.04 -14.46
C SER A 65 1.41 5.54 -14.56
N HIS A 66 0.14 5.97 -14.57
CA HIS A 66 -0.19 7.40 -14.52
C HIS A 66 0.35 8.04 -13.23
N TRP A 67 0.06 7.45 -12.07
CA TRP A 67 0.55 7.97 -10.79
C TRP A 67 2.06 7.78 -10.58
N ILE A 68 2.66 6.70 -11.10
CA ILE A 68 4.12 6.48 -11.04
C ILE A 68 4.88 7.51 -11.89
N ALA A 69 4.28 7.97 -12.99
CA ALA A 69 4.87 9.00 -13.85
C ALA A 69 4.65 10.43 -13.32
N ASP A 70 3.75 10.60 -12.36
CA ASP A 70 3.51 11.85 -11.64
C ASP A 70 4.53 11.98 -10.50
N ASP A 71 5.16 13.14 -10.36
CA ASP A 71 6.16 13.36 -9.30
C ASP A 71 5.52 13.53 -7.90
N ASP A 72 4.17 13.56 -7.80
CA ASP A 72 3.49 13.98 -6.59
C ASP A 72 3.10 12.85 -5.62
N PRO A 73 2.52 11.69 -5.98
CA PRO A 73 2.25 10.68 -4.98
C PRO A 73 3.55 9.98 -4.56
N GLN A 74 3.97 10.19 -3.31
CA GLN A 74 5.11 9.46 -2.73
C GLN A 74 4.77 8.03 -2.35
N VAL A 75 3.47 7.76 -2.12
CA VAL A 75 2.97 6.44 -1.72
C VAL A 75 1.70 6.11 -2.49
N ILE A 76 1.60 4.90 -2.99
CA ILE A 76 0.37 4.33 -3.57
C ILE A 76 -0.02 3.12 -2.73
N VAL A 77 -1.27 3.05 -2.30
CA VAL A 77 -1.82 1.88 -1.62
C VAL A 77 -2.95 1.31 -2.47
N THR A 78 -2.81 0.06 -2.91
CA THR A 78 -3.88 -0.65 -3.62
C THR A 78 -4.60 -1.63 -2.70
N THR A 79 -5.87 -1.87 -2.92
CA THR A 79 -6.67 -2.87 -2.21
C THR A 79 -7.51 -3.68 -3.18
N GLY A 80 -7.41 -5.01 -3.09
CA GLY A 80 -8.12 -5.97 -3.95
C GLY A 80 -7.21 -6.72 -4.93
N GLY A 81 -7.73 -7.81 -5.49
CA GLY A 81 -7.09 -8.61 -6.53
C GLY A 81 -5.78 -9.32 -6.13
N THR A 82 -5.53 -9.55 -4.84
CA THR A 82 -4.32 -10.24 -4.37
C THR A 82 -4.52 -11.71 -4.01
N GLY A 83 -5.69 -12.27 -4.30
CA GLY A 83 -5.98 -13.68 -4.10
C GLY A 83 -5.39 -14.59 -5.18
N ILE A 84 -5.92 -15.81 -5.28
CA ILE A 84 -5.41 -16.86 -6.18
C ILE A 84 -6.42 -17.31 -7.23
N THR A 85 -7.56 -16.62 -7.35
CA THR A 85 -8.54 -16.93 -8.39
C THR A 85 -8.12 -16.38 -9.74
N GLY A 86 -8.78 -16.79 -10.81
CA GLY A 86 -8.45 -16.33 -12.17
C GLY A 86 -8.66 -14.83 -12.40
N ARG A 87 -9.42 -14.15 -11.53
CA ARG A 87 -9.62 -12.70 -11.58
C ARG A 87 -8.61 -11.91 -10.73
N ASP A 88 -7.95 -12.57 -9.78
CA ASP A 88 -6.96 -11.93 -8.91
C ASP A 88 -5.66 -11.67 -9.69
N GLY A 89 -5.53 -10.49 -10.26
CA GLY A 89 -4.43 -10.11 -11.16
C GLY A 89 -3.55 -8.98 -10.67
N THR A 90 -3.75 -8.46 -9.44
CA THR A 90 -2.99 -7.32 -8.93
C THR A 90 -1.49 -7.57 -8.85
N PRO A 91 -0.97 -8.69 -8.31
CA PRO A 91 0.47 -8.94 -8.31
C PRO A 91 1.07 -8.97 -9.71
N GLU A 92 0.41 -9.63 -10.65
CA GLU A 92 0.85 -9.74 -12.04
C GLU A 92 0.78 -8.39 -12.80
N ALA A 93 -0.10 -7.49 -12.36
CA ALA A 93 -0.15 -6.14 -12.90
C ALA A 93 0.98 -5.27 -12.36
N VAL A 94 1.27 -5.37 -11.05
CA VAL A 94 2.16 -4.45 -10.34
C VAL A 94 3.63 -4.83 -10.45
N GLN A 95 3.98 -6.12 -10.28
CA GLN A 95 5.38 -6.56 -10.27
C GLN A 95 6.23 -6.05 -11.45
N PRO A 96 5.73 -6.06 -12.70
CA PRO A 96 6.51 -5.54 -13.82
C PRO A 96 6.75 -4.03 -13.82
N LEU A 97 6.03 -3.26 -12.98
CA LEU A 97 6.19 -1.82 -12.83
C LEU A 97 7.23 -1.46 -11.76
N LEU A 98 7.60 -2.42 -10.91
CA LEU A 98 8.50 -2.17 -9.80
C LEU A 98 9.97 -2.15 -10.24
N ASP A 99 10.70 -1.13 -9.83
CA ASP A 99 12.15 -1.10 -9.93
C ASP A 99 12.80 -2.01 -8.88
N LYS A 100 12.19 -2.09 -7.69
CA LYS A 100 12.63 -2.95 -6.58
C LYS A 100 11.43 -3.48 -5.81
N GLN A 101 11.46 -4.76 -5.44
CA GLN A 101 10.51 -5.35 -4.51
C GLN A 101 10.95 -5.15 -3.05
N ILE A 102 9.97 -5.02 -2.15
CA ILE A 102 10.16 -5.00 -0.70
C ILE A 102 9.55 -6.29 -0.16
N ASP A 103 10.28 -7.40 -0.29
CA ASP A 103 9.81 -8.74 0.06
C ASP A 103 9.36 -8.85 1.51
N GLY A 104 10.12 -8.21 2.42
CA GLY A 104 9.83 -8.18 3.85
C GLY A 104 8.45 -7.65 4.20
N PHE A 105 7.85 -6.78 3.38
CA PHE A 105 6.48 -6.33 3.61
C PHE A 105 5.48 -7.50 3.54
N GLY A 106 5.52 -8.26 2.44
CA GLY A 106 4.62 -9.40 2.25
C GLY A 106 4.85 -10.51 3.30
N GLU A 107 6.10 -10.74 3.68
CA GLU A 107 6.48 -11.70 4.70
C GLU A 107 5.88 -11.34 6.06
N ILE A 108 6.13 -10.13 6.56
CA ILE A 108 5.64 -9.65 7.86
C ILE A 108 4.11 -9.52 7.83
N PHE A 109 3.52 -9.02 6.74
CA PHE A 109 2.07 -8.93 6.62
C PHE A 109 1.40 -10.32 6.78
N ARG A 110 1.95 -11.36 6.15
CA ARG A 110 1.41 -12.72 6.29
C ARG A 110 1.60 -13.28 7.69
N VAL A 111 2.70 -12.99 8.38
CA VAL A 111 2.88 -13.36 9.79
C VAL A 111 1.78 -12.72 10.66
N LEU A 112 1.55 -11.42 10.51
CA LEU A 112 0.50 -10.71 11.25
C LEU A 112 -0.90 -11.22 10.92
N SER A 113 -1.17 -11.51 9.65
CA SER A 113 -2.45 -12.08 9.22
C SER A 113 -2.68 -13.46 9.80
N PHE A 114 -1.61 -14.27 9.95
CA PHE A 114 -1.72 -15.61 10.54
C PHE A 114 -2.24 -15.56 11.99
N GLU A 115 -1.88 -14.54 12.75
CA GLU A 115 -2.39 -14.34 14.11
C GLU A 115 -3.92 -14.15 14.14
N THR A 116 -4.50 -13.60 13.07
CA THR A 116 -5.93 -13.24 13.01
C THR A 116 -6.77 -14.29 12.27
N ILE A 117 -6.27 -14.80 11.13
CA ILE A 117 -7.03 -15.67 10.23
C ILE A 117 -6.39 -17.04 10.00
N GLY A 118 -5.31 -17.36 10.74
CA GLY A 118 -4.64 -18.65 10.68
C GLY A 118 -4.15 -18.99 9.27
N THR A 119 -4.31 -20.24 8.87
CA THR A 119 -3.82 -20.75 7.57
C THR A 119 -4.46 -20.10 6.34
N SER A 120 -5.59 -19.40 6.49
CA SER A 120 -6.20 -18.64 5.37
C SER A 120 -5.27 -17.58 4.79
N THR A 121 -4.28 -17.13 5.57
CA THR A 121 -3.24 -16.18 5.10
C THR A 121 -2.40 -16.73 3.95
N LEU A 122 -2.32 -18.06 3.74
CA LEU A 122 -1.63 -18.66 2.59
C LEU A 122 -2.17 -18.18 1.24
N GLN A 123 -3.42 -17.74 1.19
CA GLN A 123 -4.04 -17.23 -0.04
C GLN A 123 -3.64 -15.78 -0.36
N SER A 124 -2.99 -15.08 0.57
CA SER A 124 -2.62 -13.68 0.40
C SER A 124 -1.31 -13.54 -0.38
N ARG A 125 -1.37 -12.81 -1.50
CA ARG A 125 -0.20 -12.43 -2.29
C ARG A 125 0.11 -10.93 -2.16
N ALA A 126 -0.16 -10.36 -0.97
CA ALA A 126 0.22 -8.99 -0.65
C ALA A 126 1.72 -8.76 -0.89
N LEU A 127 2.05 -7.63 -1.49
CA LEU A 127 3.41 -7.26 -1.84
C LEU A 127 3.63 -5.74 -1.70
N ALA A 128 4.89 -5.33 -1.68
CA ALA A 128 5.26 -3.93 -1.81
C ALA A 128 6.52 -3.76 -2.64
N GLY A 129 6.74 -2.54 -3.12
CA GLY A 129 7.93 -2.19 -3.88
C GLY A 129 8.07 -0.70 -4.11
N VAL A 130 9.06 -0.36 -4.92
CA VAL A 130 9.35 1.01 -5.36
C VAL A 130 9.28 1.05 -6.88
N ALA A 131 8.65 2.07 -7.41
CA ALA A 131 8.63 2.38 -8.84
C ALA A 131 8.81 3.90 -9.03
N ASN A 132 9.83 4.31 -9.77
CA ASN A 132 10.14 5.72 -10.06
C ASN A 132 10.10 6.64 -8.81
N GLY A 133 10.67 6.16 -7.68
CA GLY A 133 10.70 6.93 -6.44
C GLY A 133 9.43 6.90 -5.59
N THR A 134 8.37 6.20 -6.03
CA THR A 134 7.10 6.05 -5.33
C THR A 134 7.03 4.67 -4.66
N TYR A 135 6.64 4.61 -3.39
CA TYR A 135 6.34 3.35 -2.72
C TYR A 135 4.97 2.84 -3.10
N ILE A 136 4.86 1.54 -3.39
CA ILE A 136 3.60 0.89 -3.75
C ILE A 136 3.35 -0.27 -2.78
N PHE A 137 2.18 -0.28 -2.15
CA PHE A 137 1.72 -1.36 -1.25
C PHE A 137 0.46 -1.99 -1.83
N CYS A 138 0.47 -3.29 -2.06
CA CYS A 138 -0.68 -4.03 -2.60
C CYS A 138 -1.28 -4.91 -1.50
N LEU A 139 -2.52 -4.58 -1.11
CA LEU A 139 -3.23 -5.17 0.00
C LEU A 139 -4.41 -6.02 -0.47
N PRO A 140 -4.82 -7.03 0.32
CA PRO A 140 -6.08 -7.75 0.08
C PRO A 140 -7.29 -6.81 0.10
N GLY A 141 -8.39 -7.24 -0.53
CA GLY A 141 -9.62 -6.45 -0.65
C GLY A 141 -10.49 -6.39 0.61
N SER A 142 -10.13 -7.06 1.70
CA SER A 142 -10.89 -7.01 2.95
C SER A 142 -10.49 -5.81 3.81
N SER A 143 -11.48 -5.17 4.43
CA SER A 143 -11.22 -4.02 5.33
C SER A 143 -10.36 -4.40 6.52
N GLY A 144 -10.50 -5.63 7.06
CA GLY A 144 -9.66 -6.13 8.15
C GLY A 144 -8.19 -6.23 7.75
N ALA A 145 -7.91 -6.81 6.57
CA ALA A 145 -6.53 -6.90 6.06
C ALA A 145 -5.93 -5.53 5.79
N CYS A 146 -6.72 -4.59 5.28
CA CYS A 146 -6.28 -3.19 5.07
C CYS A 146 -5.98 -2.50 6.40
N ALA A 147 -6.80 -2.71 7.43
CA ALA A 147 -6.57 -2.17 8.77
C ALA A 147 -5.28 -2.75 9.38
N ASP A 148 -5.09 -4.07 9.34
CA ASP A 148 -3.89 -4.72 9.87
C ASP A 148 -2.62 -4.22 9.15
N ALA A 149 -2.64 -4.14 7.81
CA ALA A 149 -1.51 -3.66 7.03
C ALA A 149 -1.18 -2.20 7.36
N TRP A 150 -2.19 -1.34 7.43
CA TRP A 150 -2.01 0.08 7.73
C TRP A 150 -1.56 0.29 9.17
N ASP A 151 -2.35 -0.18 10.14
CA ASP A 151 -2.17 0.14 11.56
C ASP A 151 -0.91 -0.52 12.16
N ARG A 152 -0.49 -1.68 11.61
CA ARG A 152 0.63 -2.45 12.16
C ARG A 152 1.93 -2.35 11.35
N LEU A 153 1.89 -1.90 10.09
CA LEU A 153 3.08 -1.82 9.23
C LEU A 153 3.22 -0.46 8.55
N ILE A 154 2.28 -0.08 7.68
CA ILE A 154 2.46 1.04 6.75
C ILE A 154 2.62 2.35 7.51
N VAL A 155 1.71 2.67 8.45
CA VAL A 155 1.73 3.94 9.20
C VAL A 155 3.07 4.19 9.89
N HIS A 156 3.73 3.14 10.35
CA HIS A 156 5.04 3.26 11.01
C HIS A 156 6.17 3.47 10.00
N GLN A 157 6.09 2.86 8.83
CA GLN A 157 7.13 2.96 7.82
C GLN A 157 7.07 4.25 7.00
N ILE A 158 5.92 4.89 6.93
CA ILE A 158 5.74 6.20 6.28
C ILE A 158 5.73 7.38 7.26
N ASP A 159 6.08 7.15 8.52
CA ASP A 159 6.31 8.19 9.53
C ASP A 159 7.81 8.38 9.77
N TYR A 160 8.33 9.56 9.42
CA TYR A 160 9.74 9.92 9.60
C TYR A 160 10.23 9.82 11.04
N ARG A 161 9.32 9.82 12.00
CA ARG A 161 9.62 9.71 13.44
C ARG A 161 9.83 8.27 13.92
N THR A 162 9.53 7.26 13.09
CA THR A 162 9.71 5.84 13.45
C THR A 162 11.19 5.47 13.49
N ARG A 163 11.58 4.76 14.55
CA ARG A 163 12.94 4.27 14.78
C ARG A 163 12.98 2.73 14.82
N PRO A 164 14.11 2.07 14.47
CA PRO A 164 15.44 2.65 14.14
C PRO A 164 15.52 3.21 12.72
N CYS A 165 14.65 2.80 11.79
CA CYS A 165 14.61 3.26 10.40
C CYS A 165 13.18 3.24 9.86
N ASN A 166 12.93 4.01 8.82
CA ASN A 166 11.65 4.11 8.15
C ASN A 166 11.87 4.40 6.65
N LEU A 167 10.82 4.21 5.84
CA LEU A 167 10.90 4.38 4.39
C LEU A 167 11.03 5.86 3.98
N VAL A 168 10.56 6.81 4.82
CA VAL A 168 10.65 8.25 4.52
C VAL A 168 12.11 8.70 4.48
N GLU A 169 12.97 8.15 5.34
CA GLU A 169 14.42 8.45 5.35
C GLU A 169 15.10 8.06 4.03
N LEU A 170 14.56 7.08 3.31
CA LEU A 170 15.13 6.57 2.07
C LEU A 170 14.63 7.32 0.84
N MET A 171 13.52 8.07 0.94
CA MET A 171 12.91 8.76 -0.22
C MET A 171 13.90 9.61 -1.03
N PRO A 172 14.79 10.44 -0.41
CA PRO A 172 15.73 11.25 -1.18
C PRO A 172 16.73 10.44 -2.02
N ARG A 173 16.85 9.14 -1.72
CA ARG A 173 17.84 8.23 -2.31
C ARG A 173 17.24 7.20 -3.26
N LEU A 174 15.91 7.15 -3.43
CA LEU A 174 15.26 6.12 -4.23
C LEU A 174 15.63 6.16 -5.72
N LEU A 175 16.00 7.34 -6.23
CA LEU A 175 16.39 7.57 -7.62
C LEU A 175 17.91 7.69 -7.81
N GLU A 176 18.74 7.41 -6.79
CA GLU A 176 20.20 7.35 -6.93
C GLU A 176 20.60 6.30 -7.97
N ARG A 177 21.56 6.65 -8.84
CA ARG A 177 22.12 5.80 -9.89
C ARG A 177 23.56 5.46 -9.58
#